data_cd77ca4b454e01fa143f9beb882c2c79
#
_entry.id   cd77ca4b454e01fa143f9beb882c2c79
#
_cell.length_a   1.000
_cell.length_b   1.000
_cell.length_c   1.000
_cell.angle_alpha   90.00
_cell.angle_beta   90.00
_cell.angle_gamma   90.00
#
_symmetry.space_group_name_H-M   'P 1'
#
loop_
_entity.id
_entity.type
_entity.pdbx_description
1 polymer ?
#
loop_
_entity_poly.entity_id
_entity_poly.type
_entity_poly.pdbx_seq_one_letter_code
_entity_poly.pdbx_strand_id
1 'polypeptide(L)'
;MPKLPFKILGIEHVGIAVKDLNSISEIFGELLGLDLHRREKVDDQQVITDIYHAGKDKLEFLKATSPDSPIAKFLGKRPEGMHHIALIVDNIQLALNYLNQNDVQLIDKSPRIGAEG
;
A
#
# COMPACT_ATOMS: atom_id res chain seq x y z
N MET A 1 -18.58 4.36 -21.70
CA MET A 1 -17.57 3.66 -20.88
C MET A 1 -17.10 2.40 -21.57
N PRO A 2 -15.82 2.21 -21.72
CA PRO A 2 -15.31 0.95 -22.25
C PRO A 2 -15.65 -0.19 -21.30
N LYS A 3 -15.89 -1.37 -21.88
CA LYS A 3 -16.14 -2.56 -21.07
C LYS A 3 -14.82 -3.16 -20.64
N LEU A 4 -14.59 -3.23 -19.33
CA LEU A 4 -13.36 -3.79 -18.78
C LEU A 4 -13.37 -5.32 -18.85
N PRO A 5 -12.21 -5.95 -19.13
CA PRO A 5 -12.10 -7.40 -19.08
C PRO A 5 -12.02 -7.97 -17.66
N PHE A 6 -12.02 -7.11 -16.65
CA PHE A 6 -11.95 -7.49 -15.23
C PHE A 6 -12.82 -6.52 -14.43
N LYS A 7 -13.07 -6.85 -13.15
CA LYS A 7 -13.84 -6.00 -12.25
C LYS A 7 -12.96 -5.42 -11.15
N ILE A 8 -13.21 -4.16 -10.82
CA ILE A 8 -12.63 -3.52 -9.64
C ILE A 8 -13.63 -3.73 -8.52
N LEU A 9 -13.20 -4.45 -7.47
CA LEU A 9 -14.10 -4.85 -6.38
C LEU A 9 -14.07 -3.87 -5.20
N GLY A 10 -13.07 -3.00 -5.13
CA GLY A 10 -12.97 -2.01 -4.06
C GLY A 10 -11.53 -1.61 -3.78
N ILE A 11 -11.35 -0.92 -2.66
CA ILE A 11 -10.04 -0.53 -2.17
C ILE A 11 -9.57 -1.58 -1.17
N GLU A 12 -8.39 -2.15 -1.39
CA GLU A 12 -7.77 -3.09 -0.45
C GLU A 12 -7.13 -2.31 0.71
N HIS A 13 -6.31 -1.33 0.38
CA HIS A 13 -5.68 -0.48 1.39
C HIS A 13 -5.21 0.85 0.80
N VAL A 14 -4.93 1.77 1.71
CA VAL A 14 -4.22 3.02 1.41
C VAL A 14 -2.88 2.97 2.12
N GLY A 15 -1.80 3.14 1.38
CA GLY A 15 -0.44 3.15 1.91
C GLY A 15 0.01 4.58 2.21
N ILE A 16 0.49 4.81 3.43
CA ILE A 16 0.88 6.13 3.90
C ILE A 16 2.33 6.06 4.38
N ALA A 17 3.19 6.89 3.81
CA ALA A 17 4.59 6.97 4.19
C ALA A 17 4.75 7.85 5.42
N VAL A 18 5.40 7.34 6.47
CA VAL A 18 5.58 8.05 7.73
C VAL A 18 7.01 7.90 8.24
N LYS A 19 7.41 8.83 9.09
CA LYS A 19 8.73 8.81 9.72
C LYS A 19 8.72 8.06 11.05
N ASP A 20 7.58 7.99 11.72
CA ASP A 20 7.47 7.44 13.06
C ASP A 20 6.17 6.67 13.23
N LEU A 21 6.29 5.38 13.59
CA LEU A 21 5.13 4.53 13.83
C LEU A 21 4.53 4.74 15.22
N ASN A 22 5.28 5.28 16.17
CA ASN A 22 4.76 5.52 17.53
C ASN A 22 3.68 6.58 17.54
N SER A 23 3.88 7.69 16.83
CA SER A 23 2.85 8.74 16.74
C SER A 23 1.62 8.25 16.01
N ILE A 24 1.78 7.36 15.03
CA ILE A 24 0.65 6.73 14.35
C ILE A 24 -0.13 5.84 15.31
N SER A 25 0.57 5.05 16.13
CA SER A 25 -0.08 4.20 17.13
C SER A 25 -0.90 5.03 18.14
N GLU A 26 -0.38 6.18 18.55
CA GLU A 26 -1.09 7.07 19.48
C GLU A 26 -2.36 7.64 18.85
N ILE A 27 -2.29 8.11 17.61
CA ILE A 27 -3.42 8.75 16.96
C ILE A 27 -4.44 7.71 16.48
N PHE A 28 -4.02 6.78 15.67
CA PHE A 28 -4.93 5.84 15.01
C PHE A 28 -5.32 4.68 15.92
N GLY A 29 -4.39 4.20 16.74
CA GLY A 29 -4.65 3.11 17.67
C GLY A 29 -5.38 3.59 18.92
N GLU A 30 -4.78 4.49 19.69
CA GLU A 30 -5.31 4.90 20.98
C GLU A 30 -6.44 5.91 20.86
N LEU A 31 -6.25 7.01 20.14
CA LEU A 31 -7.25 8.07 20.08
C LEU A 31 -8.43 7.71 19.19
N LEU A 32 -8.19 7.12 18.03
CA LEU A 32 -9.25 6.76 17.09
C LEU A 32 -9.78 5.34 17.29
N GLY A 33 -9.09 4.53 18.08
CA GLY A 33 -9.55 3.20 18.45
C GLY A 33 -9.53 2.18 17.32
N LEU A 34 -8.68 2.38 16.31
CA LEU A 34 -8.55 1.41 15.22
C LEU A 34 -7.72 0.21 15.71
N ASP A 35 -8.09 -0.97 15.25
CA ASP A 35 -7.36 -2.19 15.58
C ASP A 35 -6.10 -2.31 14.73
N LEU A 36 -4.94 -2.47 15.39
CA LEU A 36 -3.72 -2.85 14.72
C LEU A 36 -3.84 -4.32 14.36
N HIS A 37 -4.01 -4.60 13.07
CA HIS A 37 -4.15 -5.97 12.58
C HIS A 37 -2.82 -6.72 12.70
N ARG A 38 -1.74 -6.11 12.20
CA ARG A 38 -0.40 -6.69 12.29
C ARG A 38 0.66 -5.68 11.92
N ARG A 39 1.87 -5.96 12.37
CA ARG A 39 3.08 -5.26 11.93
C ARG A 39 3.91 -6.23 11.11
N GLU A 40 4.32 -5.85 9.92
CA GLU A 40 5.15 -6.68 9.05
C GLU A 40 6.41 -5.96 8.63
N LYS A 41 7.51 -6.70 8.61
CA LYS A 41 8.75 -6.24 8.02
C LYS A 41 8.88 -6.84 6.63
N VAL A 42 9.01 -5.98 5.62
CA VAL A 42 9.19 -6.39 4.23
C VAL A 42 10.63 -6.08 3.84
N ASP A 43 11.50 -7.09 3.95
CA ASP A 43 12.94 -6.89 3.84
C ASP A 43 13.39 -6.43 2.46
N ASP A 44 12.83 -6.96 1.38
CA ASP A 44 13.19 -6.58 0.03
C ASP A 44 12.76 -5.14 -0.33
N GLN A 45 11.77 -4.59 0.40
CA GLN A 45 11.36 -3.20 0.27
C GLN A 45 11.99 -2.31 1.32
N GLN A 46 12.66 -2.88 2.29
CA GLN A 46 13.30 -2.19 3.42
C GLN A 46 12.30 -1.28 4.15
N VAL A 47 11.15 -1.86 4.52
CA VAL A 47 10.09 -1.16 5.24
C VAL A 47 9.54 -2.00 6.37
N ILE A 48 9.03 -1.31 7.39
CA ILE A 48 8.14 -1.88 8.40
C ILE A 48 6.77 -1.28 8.16
N THR A 49 5.76 -2.12 8.09
CA THR A 49 4.39 -1.71 7.81
C THR A 49 3.48 -2.04 8.99
N ASP A 50 2.79 -1.03 9.52
CA ASP A 50 1.71 -1.23 10.48
C ASP A 50 0.39 -1.19 9.74
N ILE A 51 -0.39 -2.26 9.86
CA ILE A 51 -1.65 -2.43 9.15
C ILE A 51 -2.81 -2.31 10.12
N TYR A 52 -3.65 -1.28 9.92
CA TYR A 52 -4.85 -1.03 10.74
C TYR A 52 -6.11 -1.32 9.93
N HIS A 53 -7.11 -1.90 10.59
CA HIS A 53 -8.44 -2.02 10.01
C HIS A 53 -9.21 -0.71 10.22
N ALA A 54 -9.81 -0.22 9.14
CA ALA A 54 -10.72 0.93 9.17
C ALA A 54 -11.99 0.50 8.46
N GLY A 55 -12.90 -0.15 9.19
CA GLY A 55 -14.07 -0.78 8.58
C GLY A 55 -13.66 -1.93 7.69
N LYS A 56 -14.06 -1.91 6.43
CA LYS A 56 -13.72 -2.94 5.44
C LYS A 56 -12.35 -2.73 4.81
N ASP A 57 -11.82 -1.53 4.92
CA ASP A 57 -10.58 -1.16 4.26
C ASP A 57 -9.43 -1.18 5.26
N LYS A 58 -8.21 -1.08 4.75
CA LYS A 58 -7.02 -1.05 5.60
C LYS A 58 -6.22 0.21 5.36
N LEU A 59 -5.62 0.70 6.43
CA LEU A 59 -4.60 1.75 6.38
C LEU A 59 -3.26 1.11 6.70
N GLU A 60 -2.29 1.26 5.82
CA GLU A 60 -0.96 0.71 5.99
C GLU A 60 0.04 1.86 6.13
N PHE A 61 0.69 1.93 7.28
CA PHE A 61 1.68 2.96 7.55
C PHE A 61 3.07 2.38 7.36
N LEU A 62 3.82 2.99 6.44
CA LEU A 62 5.08 2.47 5.95
C LEU A 62 6.23 3.32 6.49
N LYS A 63 7.15 2.68 7.21
CA LYS A 63 8.35 3.33 7.71
C LYS A 63 9.58 2.66 7.10
N ALA A 64 10.52 3.47 6.58
CA ALA A 64 11.77 2.95 6.04
C ALA A 64 12.63 2.34 7.14
N THR A 65 13.27 1.20 6.84
CA THR A 65 14.24 0.58 7.74
C THR A 65 15.68 0.97 7.39
N SER A 66 15.90 1.62 6.24
CA SER A 66 17.20 2.10 5.83
C SER A 66 17.06 3.29 4.88
N PRO A 67 18.12 4.10 4.69
CA PRO A 67 18.11 5.22 3.74
C PRO A 67 17.89 4.78 2.28
N ASP A 68 18.15 3.53 1.96
CA ASP A 68 18.00 3.00 0.59
C ASP A 68 16.58 2.59 0.27
N SER A 69 15.69 2.57 1.26
CA SER A 69 14.27 2.22 1.07
C SER A 69 13.60 3.20 0.12
N PRO A 70 12.67 2.71 -0.76
CA PRO A 70 11.82 3.60 -1.56
C PRO A 70 11.04 4.59 -0.71
N ILE A 71 10.64 4.19 0.52
CA ILE A 71 9.92 5.09 1.44
C ILE A 71 10.84 6.21 1.94
N ALA A 72 12.11 5.90 2.25
CA ALA A 72 13.07 6.92 2.64
C ALA A 72 13.28 7.93 1.52
N LYS A 73 13.38 7.46 0.28
CA LYS A 73 13.54 8.32 -0.89
C LYS A 73 12.31 9.18 -1.13
N PHE A 74 11.12 8.61 -0.94
CA PHE A 74 9.87 9.35 -1.04
C PHE A 74 9.82 10.49 -0.03
N LEU A 75 10.15 10.21 1.24
CA LEU A 75 10.13 11.21 2.32
C LEU A 75 11.24 12.25 2.18
N GLY A 76 12.30 11.94 1.43
CA GLY A 76 13.34 12.91 1.12
C GLY A 76 12.91 13.99 0.15
N LYS A 77 11.83 13.75 -0.61
CA LYS A 77 11.32 14.68 -1.62
C LYS A 77 9.94 15.24 -1.29
N ARG A 78 9.20 14.59 -0.38
CA ARG A 78 7.82 14.92 -0.08
C ARG A 78 7.57 14.80 1.42
N PRO A 79 6.59 15.54 1.98
CA PRO A 79 6.20 15.34 3.37
C PRO A 79 5.54 13.98 3.57
N GLU A 80 5.35 13.59 4.82
CA GLU A 80 4.58 12.41 5.16
C GLU A 80 3.19 12.50 4.53
N GLY A 81 2.69 11.37 4.06
CA GLY A 81 1.37 11.34 3.45
C GLY A 81 1.16 10.12 2.58
N MET A 82 0.10 10.18 1.78
CA MET A 82 -0.30 9.06 0.93
C MET A 82 0.81 8.71 -0.06
N HIS A 83 1.19 7.45 -0.07
CA HIS A 83 2.19 6.89 -0.96
C HIS A 83 1.54 6.12 -2.11
N HIS A 84 0.52 5.32 -1.82
CA HIS A 84 -0.16 4.53 -2.84
C HIS A 84 -1.55 4.09 -2.40
N ILE A 85 -2.33 3.68 -3.37
CA ILE A 85 -3.64 3.05 -3.16
C ILE A 85 -3.59 1.69 -3.84
N ALA A 86 -4.06 0.65 -3.16
CA ALA A 86 -4.21 -0.67 -3.73
C ALA A 86 -5.69 -0.96 -3.97
N LEU A 87 -6.01 -1.38 -5.19
CA LEU A 87 -7.36 -1.75 -5.58
C LEU A 87 -7.48 -3.27 -5.62
N ILE A 88 -8.65 -3.77 -5.21
CA ILE A 88 -8.97 -5.18 -5.35
C ILE A 88 -9.56 -5.40 -6.73
N VAL A 89 -9.01 -6.35 -7.48
CA VAL A 89 -9.56 -6.75 -8.79
C VAL A 89 -9.87 -8.24 -8.76
N ASP A 90 -10.80 -8.67 -9.60
CA ASP A 90 -11.17 -10.09 -9.67
C ASP A 90 -10.16 -10.94 -10.45
N ASN A 91 -9.33 -10.31 -11.29
CA ASN A 91 -8.31 -11.02 -12.06
C ASN A 91 -7.12 -10.09 -12.35
N ILE A 92 -6.05 -10.29 -11.59
CA ILE A 92 -4.87 -9.43 -11.69
C ILE A 92 -4.16 -9.56 -13.05
N GLN A 93 -4.13 -10.76 -13.63
CA GLN A 93 -3.47 -10.94 -14.92
C GLN A 93 -4.19 -10.19 -16.05
N LEU A 94 -5.51 -10.25 -16.06
CA LEU A 94 -6.31 -9.49 -17.03
C LEU A 94 -6.15 -7.99 -16.82
N ALA A 95 -6.07 -7.54 -15.56
CA ALA A 95 -5.85 -6.13 -15.26
C ALA A 95 -4.50 -5.66 -15.79
N LEU A 96 -3.45 -6.43 -15.55
CA LEU A 96 -2.11 -6.09 -16.03
C LEU A 96 -2.04 -6.07 -17.57
N ASN A 97 -2.66 -7.05 -18.20
CA ASN A 97 -2.70 -7.10 -19.68
C ASN A 97 -3.43 -5.88 -20.25
N TYR A 98 -4.57 -5.55 -19.67
CA TYR A 98 -5.37 -4.41 -20.11
C TYR A 98 -4.61 -3.08 -19.96
N LEU A 99 -3.97 -2.88 -18.82
CA LEU A 99 -3.18 -1.66 -18.58
C LEU A 99 -1.99 -1.57 -19.55
N ASN A 100 -1.32 -2.70 -19.77
CA ASN A 100 -0.20 -2.74 -20.71
C ASN A 100 -0.63 -2.42 -22.13
N GLN A 101 -1.80 -2.92 -22.56
CA GLN A 101 -2.35 -2.65 -23.89
C GLN A 101 -2.76 -1.18 -24.05
N ASN A 102 -3.01 -0.49 -22.97
CA ASN A 102 -3.40 0.92 -22.99
C ASN A 102 -2.25 1.85 -22.59
N ASP A 103 -1.02 1.39 -22.76
CA ASP A 103 0.21 2.17 -22.59
C ASP A 103 0.44 2.71 -21.18
N VAL A 104 -0.12 2.04 -20.18
CA VAL A 104 0.16 2.37 -18.77
C VAL A 104 1.49 1.72 -18.39
N GLN A 105 2.41 2.53 -17.84
CA GLN A 105 3.69 2.01 -17.39
C GLN A 105 3.48 1.14 -16.15
N LEU A 106 3.93 -0.12 -16.23
CA LEU A 106 3.83 -1.06 -15.12
C LEU A 106 5.17 -1.20 -14.41
N ILE A 107 5.14 -1.27 -13.08
CA ILE A 107 6.32 -1.59 -12.27
C ILE A 107 6.62 -3.07 -12.42
N ASP A 108 5.59 -3.91 -12.26
CA ASP A 108 5.67 -5.35 -12.46
C ASP A 108 4.71 -5.76 -13.58
N LYS A 109 5.18 -6.57 -14.53
CA LYS A 109 4.34 -7.09 -15.61
C LYS A 109 3.65 -8.40 -15.27
N SER A 110 4.01 -8.98 -14.12
CA SER A 110 3.40 -10.20 -13.60
C SER A 110 3.08 -10.03 -12.12
N PRO A 111 2.09 -10.78 -11.61
CA PRO A 111 1.71 -10.68 -10.20
C PRO A 111 2.85 -11.05 -9.26
N ARG A 112 2.89 -10.42 -8.08
CA ARG A 112 3.79 -10.79 -7.01
C ARG A 112 3.08 -10.68 -5.67
N ILE A 113 3.65 -11.33 -4.64
CA ILE A 113 3.10 -11.32 -3.30
C ILE A 113 3.56 -10.06 -2.55
N GLY A 114 2.61 -9.32 -1.99
CA GLY A 114 2.88 -8.15 -1.16
C GLY A 114 2.95 -8.51 0.32
N ALA A 115 2.77 -7.51 1.20
CA ALA A 115 2.93 -7.66 2.64
C ALA A 115 1.98 -8.67 3.27
N GLU A 116 0.78 -8.85 2.71
CA GLU A 116 -0.21 -9.80 3.22
C GLU A 116 -0.44 -11.01 2.31
N GLY A 117 0.41 -11.18 1.32
CA GLY A 117 0.27 -12.29 0.39
C GLY A 117 -0.65 -12.06 -0.79
#